data_982016b3f32064a1347bd1b9508dbadc
#
_entry.id   982016b3f32064a1347bd1b9508dbadc
#
_cell.length_a   1.000
_cell.length_b   1.000
_cell.length_c   1.000
_cell.angle_alpha   90.00
_cell.angle_beta   90.00
_cell.angle_gamma   90.00
#
_symmetry.space_group_name_H-M   'P 1'
#
loop_
_entity.id
_entity.type
_entity.pdbx_description
1 polymer ?
#
loop_
_entity_poly.entity_id
_entity_poly.type
_entity_poly.pdbx_seq_one_letter_code
_entity_poly.pdbx_strand_id
1 'polypeptide(L)'
;MAIRNIVYSDNEFIRKQSKKVVNFNESLWELLDDMKETMHKANGCGLAAVQVGVLKQAIIVEVNNLFLELINPEILEEIGEQCEVEGCLSVKNISGYVKRPKQITVKACDRYGNEFVITGTGYLACALSHEIDHTKGILFIDKMEREYKPKKKGSN
;
A
#
# COMPACT_ATOMS: atom_id res chain seq x y z
N MET A 1 -13.20 0.12 16.43
CA MET A 1 -12.91 0.39 15.00
C MET A 1 -13.25 1.82 14.68
N ALA A 2 -12.33 2.51 14.09
CA ALA A 2 -12.50 3.92 13.79
C ALA A 2 -11.85 4.28 12.45
N ILE A 3 -12.38 5.31 11.81
CA ILE A 3 -11.78 5.87 10.62
C ILE A 3 -10.69 6.83 11.06
N ARG A 4 -9.50 6.69 10.50
CA ARG A 4 -8.37 7.55 10.78
C ARG A 4 -8.16 8.59 9.68
N ASN A 5 -7.52 9.68 10.03
CA ASN A 5 -7.21 10.73 9.07
C ASN A 5 -6.06 10.30 8.16
N ILE A 6 -6.21 10.53 6.86
CA ILE A 6 -5.18 10.23 5.87
C ILE A 6 -4.12 11.33 5.90
N VAL A 7 -2.85 10.92 5.91
CA VAL A 7 -1.70 11.81 5.73
C VAL A 7 -1.48 11.97 4.22
N TYR A 8 -1.42 13.20 3.74
CA TYR A 8 -1.29 13.50 2.31
C TYR A 8 0.15 13.82 1.92
N SER A 9 0.41 13.79 0.61
CA SER A 9 1.75 13.92 0.03
C SER A 9 2.45 15.25 0.32
N ASP A 10 1.72 16.30 0.71
CA ASP A 10 2.27 17.59 1.11
C ASP A 10 2.80 17.60 2.56
N ASN A 11 2.54 16.54 3.30
CA ASN A 11 3.03 16.39 4.68
C ASN A 11 4.29 15.51 4.66
N GLU A 12 5.40 16.05 5.15
CA GLU A 12 6.68 15.34 5.18
C GLU A 12 6.64 14.00 5.93
N PHE A 13 5.68 13.82 6.83
CA PHE A 13 5.52 12.58 7.59
C PHE A 13 5.40 11.37 6.66
N ILE A 14 4.73 11.51 5.51
CA ILE A 14 4.52 10.41 4.57
C ILE A 14 5.81 9.86 3.98
N ARG A 15 6.90 10.65 4.05
CA ARG A 15 8.22 10.27 3.54
C ARG A 15 9.11 9.59 4.57
N LYS A 16 8.64 9.45 5.80
CA LYS A 16 9.42 8.79 6.85
C LYS A 16 9.40 7.28 6.65
N GLN A 17 10.51 6.65 7.02
CA GLN A 17 10.60 5.20 7.02
C GLN A 17 9.85 4.62 8.21
N SER A 18 9.08 3.60 7.97
CA SER A 18 8.35 2.88 9.01
C SER A 18 9.29 1.95 9.78
N LYS A 19 8.96 1.72 11.04
CA LYS A 19 9.76 0.89 11.94
C LYS A 19 9.21 -0.52 11.99
N LYS A 20 10.11 -1.48 12.19
CA LYS A 20 9.73 -2.88 12.34
C LYS A 20 8.81 -3.06 13.55
N VAL A 21 7.75 -3.83 13.40
CA VAL A 21 6.82 -4.18 14.47
C VAL A 21 7.45 -5.30 15.28
N VAL A 22 7.52 -5.11 16.60
CA VAL A 22 8.06 -6.12 17.53
C VAL A 22 7.00 -6.65 18.48
N ASN A 23 5.92 -5.92 18.69
CA ASN A 23 4.83 -6.31 19.58
C ASN A 23 3.54 -6.54 18.78
N PHE A 24 3.07 -7.77 18.79
CA PHE A 24 1.84 -8.19 18.11
C PHE A 24 0.72 -8.24 19.15
N ASN A 25 0.12 -7.09 19.41
CA ASN A 25 -0.79 -6.87 20.52
C ASN A 25 -2.05 -6.12 20.09
N GLU A 26 -2.92 -5.83 21.06
CA GLU A 26 -4.19 -5.13 20.80
C GLU A 26 -4.02 -3.79 20.09
N SER A 27 -2.97 -3.05 20.39
CA SER A 27 -2.68 -1.78 19.73
C SER A 27 -2.46 -1.96 18.23
N LEU A 28 -1.72 -3.01 17.85
CA LEU A 28 -1.52 -3.36 16.44
C LEU A 28 -2.84 -3.79 15.78
N TRP A 29 -3.61 -4.62 16.48
CA TRP A 29 -4.88 -5.12 15.93
C TRP A 29 -5.88 -3.99 15.71
N GLU A 30 -5.97 -3.06 16.65
CA GLU A 30 -6.81 -1.88 16.51
C GLU A 30 -6.38 -1.02 15.32
N LEU A 31 -5.07 -0.82 15.16
CA LEU A 31 -4.52 -0.11 14.01
C LEU A 31 -4.94 -0.78 12.70
N LEU A 32 -4.78 -2.10 12.60
CA LEU A 32 -5.14 -2.85 11.38
C LEU A 32 -6.64 -2.77 11.08
N ASP A 33 -7.47 -2.88 12.12
CA ASP A 33 -8.93 -2.77 11.96
C ASP A 33 -9.33 -1.37 11.51
N ASP A 34 -8.72 -0.34 12.07
CA ASP A 34 -8.95 1.06 11.68
C ASP A 34 -8.48 1.33 10.25
N MET A 35 -7.34 0.75 9.88
CA MET A 35 -6.82 0.87 8.51
C MET A 35 -7.79 0.26 7.50
N LYS A 36 -8.34 -0.91 7.80
CA LYS A 36 -9.31 -1.57 6.93
C LYS A 36 -10.56 -0.70 6.74
N GLU A 37 -11.11 -0.18 7.83
CA GLU A 37 -12.28 0.69 7.79
C GLU A 37 -12.00 1.97 7.00
N THR A 38 -10.85 2.59 7.25
CA THR A 38 -10.41 3.80 6.54
C THR A 38 -10.26 3.55 5.05
N MET A 39 -9.60 2.44 4.69
CA MET A 39 -9.42 2.04 3.29
C MET A 39 -10.75 1.81 2.58
N HIS A 40 -11.67 1.09 3.20
CA HIS A 40 -12.99 0.80 2.63
C HIS A 40 -13.80 2.08 2.43
N LYS A 41 -13.80 2.99 3.40
CA LYS A 41 -14.51 4.25 3.26
C LYS A 41 -13.98 5.10 2.12
N ALA A 42 -12.68 5.04 1.86
CA ALA A 42 -12.04 5.79 0.78
C ALA A 42 -12.05 5.03 -0.55
N ASN A 43 -12.67 3.85 -0.61
CA ASN A 43 -12.70 2.99 -1.80
C ASN A 43 -11.32 2.62 -2.32
N GLY A 44 -10.36 2.45 -1.41
CA GLY A 44 -9.00 2.05 -1.74
C GLY A 44 -8.84 0.53 -1.79
N CYS A 45 -7.77 0.08 -2.39
CA CYS A 45 -7.41 -1.34 -2.46
C CYS A 45 -6.17 -1.67 -1.63
N GLY A 46 -5.55 -0.68 -1.02
CA GLY A 46 -4.40 -0.86 -0.14
C GLY A 46 -4.18 0.35 0.74
N LEU A 47 -3.51 0.14 1.86
CA LEU A 47 -3.15 1.20 2.78
C LEU A 47 -1.95 0.76 3.62
N ALA A 48 -1.04 1.70 3.88
CA ALA A 48 0.09 1.50 4.79
C ALA A 48 -0.10 2.34 6.06
N ALA A 49 0.43 1.87 7.18
CA ALA A 49 0.25 2.54 8.47
C ALA A 49 0.75 3.99 8.47
N VAL A 50 1.81 4.31 7.73
CA VAL A 50 2.32 5.68 7.63
C VAL A 50 1.27 6.64 7.06
N GLN A 51 0.37 6.14 6.21
CA GLN A 51 -0.71 6.94 5.63
C GLN A 51 -1.77 7.36 6.65
N VAL A 52 -1.78 6.74 7.80
CA VAL A 52 -2.65 7.12 8.93
C VAL A 52 -1.85 7.63 10.13
N GLY A 53 -0.62 8.05 9.88
CA GLY A 53 0.20 8.72 10.89
C GLY A 53 0.94 7.80 11.85
N VAL A 54 1.12 6.52 11.50
CA VAL A 54 1.78 5.55 12.37
C VAL A 54 3.01 4.97 11.66
N LEU A 55 4.18 5.09 12.28
CA LEU A 55 5.44 4.62 11.70
C LEU A 55 5.71 3.15 12.05
N LYS A 56 4.84 2.28 11.57
CA LYS A 56 4.98 0.82 11.71
C LYS A 56 4.94 0.17 10.34
N GLN A 57 5.76 -0.86 10.16
CA GLN A 57 5.75 -1.66 8.93
C GLN A 57 4.53 -2.58 8.93
N ALA A 58 3.39 -2.00 8.67
CA ALA A 58 2.11 -2.69 8.59
C ALA A 58 1.37 -2.17 7.36
N ILE A 59 0.96 -3.07 6.49
CA ILE A 59 0.21 -2.75 5.28
C ILE A 59 -0.98 -3.68 5.15
N ILE A 60 -2.02 -3.21 4.47
CA ILE A 60 -3.16 -4.03 4.08
C ILE A 60 -3.39 -3.88 2.59
N VAL A 61 -3.82 -4.94 1.95
CA VAL A 61 -4.24 -4.93 0.54
C VAL A 61 -5.50 -5.77 0.38
N GLU A 62 -6.38 -5.35 -0.52
CA GLU A 62 -7.58 -6.09 -0.86
C GLU A 62 -7.76 -6.06 -2.37
N VAL A 63 -7.61 -7.20 -3.02
CA VAL A 63 -7.69 -7.36 -4.47
C VAL A 63 -8.49 -8.62 -4.78
N ASN A 64 -9.52 -8.50 -5.61
CA ASN A 64 -10.37 -9.63 -6.03
C ASN A 64 -10.92 -10.44 -4.85
N ASN A 65 -11.43 -9.75 -3.83
CA ASN A 65 -11.98 -10.33 -2.59
C ASN A 65 -10.94 -11.04 -1.71
N LEU A 66 -9.66 -10.91 -2.01
CA LEU A 66 -8.58 -11.40 -1.16
C LEU A 66 -8.09 -10.24 -0.29
N PHE A 67 -8.32 -10.33 1.01
CA PHE A 67 -7.84 -9.35 1.99
C PHE A 67 -6.61 -9.89 2.71
N LEU A 68 -5.54 -9.10 2.72
CA LEU A 68 -4.28 -9.48 3.34
C LEU A 68 -3.80 -8.39 4.29
N GLU A 69 -3.31 -8.82 5.44
CA GLU A 69 -2.54 -7.98 6.38
C GLU A 69 -1.11 -8.49 6.35
N LEU A 70 -0.17 -7.59 6.10
CA LEU A 70 1.26 -7.93 6.05
C LEU A 70 2.03 -7.03 7.01
N ILE A 71 2.61 -7.66 8.02
CA ILE A 71 3.43 -6.99 9.02
C ILE A 71 4.89 -7.32 8.75
N ASN A 72 5.76 -6.31 8.75
CA ASN A 72 7.18 -6.45 8.44
C ASN A 72 7.41 -7.13 7.08
N PRO A 73 6.76 -6.63 6.01
CA PRO A 73 6.89 -7.26 4.70
C PRO A 73 8.31 -7.14 4.15
N GLU A 74 8.77 -8.22 3.53
CA GLU A 74 10.09 -8.30 2.90
C GLU A 74 9.92 -8.93 1.53
N ILE A 75 10.44 -8.26 0.50
CA ILE A 75 10.39 -8.79 -0.86
C ILE A 75 11.50 -9.83 -1.02
N LEU A 76 11.12 -11.06 -1.34
CA LEU A 76 12.06 -12.15 -1.56
C LEU A 76 12.44 -12.28 -3.02
N GLU A 77 11.51 -12.01 -3.95
CA GLU A 77 11.73 -12.18 -5.39
C GLU A 77 10.81 -11.29 -6.18
N GLU A 78 11.32 -10.77 -7.28
CA GLU A 78 10.57 -9.99 -8.26
C GLU A 78 10.85 -10.59 -9.65
N ILE A 79 9.80 -10.86 -10.43
CA ILE A 79 9.91 -11.46 -11.76
C ILE A 79 9.11 -10.64 -12.76
N GLY A 80 9.75 -10.29 -13.88
CA GLY A 80 9.09 -9.62 -14.99
C GLY A 80 8.74 -8.17 -14.70
N GLU A 81 8.04 -7.56 -15.62
CA GLU A 81 7.66 -6.16 -15.53
C GLU A 81 6.29 -5.94 -16.13
N GLN A 82 5.52 -5.08 -15.52
CA GLN A 82 4.25 -4.57 -16.03
C GLN A 82 4.21 -3.07 -15.80
N CYS A 83 3.36 -2.37 -16.54
CA CYS A 83 3.20 -0.93 -16.39
C CYS A 83 1.71 -0.60 -16.42
N GLU A 84 1.19 -0.15 -15.29
CA GLU A 84 -0.24 0.12 -15.12
C GLU A 84 -0.45 1.48 -14.47
N VAL A 85 -1.66 2.01 -14.60
CA VAL A 85 -2.03 3.27 -13.96
C VAL A 85 -2.25 3.04 -12.47
N GLU A 86 -1.58 3.85 -11.65
CA GLU A 86 -1.75 3.85 -10.21
C GLU A 86 -2.23 5.21 -9.71
N GLY A 87 -2.92 5.15 -8.59
CA GLY A 87 -3.25 6.30 -7.77
C GLY A 87 -2.98 5.94 -6.33
N CYS A 88 -3.14 6.89 -5.44
CA CYS A 88 -2.89 6.70 -4.01
C CYS A 88 -3.82 7.57 -3.19
N LEU A 89 -4.35 7.03 -2.09
CA LEU A 89 -5.21 7.78 -1.18
C LEU A 89 -4.52 9.01 -0.61
N SER A 90 -3.18 8.99 -0.50
CA SER A 90 -2.37 10.10 0.01
C SER A 90 -1.99 11.12 -1.06
N VAL A 91 -2.23 10.85 -2.32
CA VAL A 91 -1.89 11.73 -3.43
C VAL A 91 -3.17 12.09 -4.18
N LYS A 92 -3.63 13.32 -3.98
CA LYS A 92 -4.89 13.78 -4.58
C LYS A 92 -4.72 14.17 -6.05
N ASN A 93 -5.70 13.79 -6.88
CA ASN A 93 -5.87 14.28 -8.24
C ASN A 93 -4.72 13.94 -9.20
N ILE A 94 -3.84 13.02 -8.84
CA ILE A 94 -2.76 12.56 -9.71
C ILE A 94 -2.86 11.05 -9.83
N SER A 95 -2.80 10.56 -11.04
CA SER A 95 -2.63 9.14 -11.36
C SER A 95 -1.55 9.05 -12.42
N GLY A 96 -0.83 7.96 -12.48
CA GLY A 96 0.24 7.82 -13.43
C GLY A 96 0.63 6.38 -13.72
N TYR A 97 1.37 6.20 -14.79
CA TYR A 97 1.88 4.89 -15.21
C TYR A 97 3.13 4.55 -14.41
N VAL A 98 3.09 3.43 -13.74
CA VAL A 98 4.19 2.97 -12.88
C VAL A 98 4.62 1.57 -13.32
N LYS A 99 5.92 1.37 -13.47
CA LYS A 99 6.48 0.05 -13.71
C LYS A 99 6.60 -0.71 -12.41
N ARG A 100 6.07 -1.92 -12.39
CA ARG A 100 6.10 -2.81 -11.25
C ARG A 100 6.49 -4.22 -11.71
N PRO A 101 7.01 -5.06 -10.81
CA PRO A 101 7.21 -6.46 -11.15
C PRO A 101 5.87 -7.11 -11.50
N LYS A 102 5.89 -8.01 -12.48
CA LYS A 102 4.70 -8.76 -12.88
C LYS A 102 4.31 -9.81 -11.85
N GLN A 103 5.31 -10.32 -11.13
CA GLN A 103 5.15 -11.25 -10.03
C GLN A 103 6.06 -10.85 -8.89
N ILE A 104 5.56 -10.91 -7.67
CA ILE A 104 6.31 -10.58 -6.48
C ILE A 104 6.07 -11.66 -5.42
N THR A 105 7.15 -12.07 -4.74
CA THR A 105 7.07 -12.98 -3.60
C THR A 105 7.47 -12.21 -2.35
N VAL A 106 6.60 -12.22 -1.35
CA VAL A 106 6.76 -11.43 -0.13
C VAL A 106 6.66 -12.34 1.08
N LYS A 107 7.60 -12.18 2.00
CA LYS A 107 7.55 -12.78 3.33
C LYS A 107 7.05 -11.71 4.30
N ALA A 108 6.11 -12.06 5.16
CA ALA A 108 5.56 -11.14 6.14
C ALA A 108 5.06 -11.91 7.36
N CYS A 109 4.59 -11.18 8.36
CA CYS A 109 3.88 -11.75 9.49
C CYS A 109 2.40 -11.37 9.42
N ASP A 110 1.55 -12.22 9.96
CA ASP A 110 0.15 -11.87 10.20
C ASP A 110 0.04 -11.03 11.50
N ARG A 111 -1.18 -10.69 11.90
CA ARG A 111 -1.41 -9.86 13.09
C ARG A 111 -1.00 -10.53 14.41
N TYR A 112 -0.77 -11.81 14.37
CA TYR A 112 -0.35 -12.59 15.56
C TYR A 112 1.14 -12.90 15.58
N GLY A 113 1.89 -12.45 14.56
CA GLY A 113 3.32 -12.66 14.48
C GLY A 113 3.71 -13.95 13.74
N ASN A 114 2.76 -14.66 13.14
CA ASN A 114 3.06 -15.87 12.38
C ASN A 114 3.57 -15.50 10.99
N GLU A 115 4.73 -16.03 10.62
CA GLU A 115 5.30 -15.79 9.30
C GLU A 115 4.55 -16.53 8.20
N PHE A 116 4.43 -15.89 7.06
CA PHE A 116 3.92 -16.50 5.84
C PHE A 116 4.62 -15.92 4.61
N VAL A 117 4.51 -16.64 3.50
CA VAL A 117 5.04 -16.19 2.21
C VAL A 117 3.88 -16.19 1.22
N ILE A 118 3.76 -15.11 0.47
CA ILE A 118 2.74 -15.00 -0.57
C ILE A 118 3.38 -14.57 -1.88
N THR A 119 2.92 -15.16 -2.98
CA THR A 119 3.28 -14.76 -4.34
C THR A 119 2.06 -14.13 -4.99
N GLY A 120 2.21 -12.88 -5.40
CA GLY A 120 1.16 -12.14 -6.10
C GLY A 120 1.56 -11.85 -7.53
N THR A 121 0.57 -11.85 -8.42
CA THR A 121 0.77 -11.51 -9.83
C THR A 121 -0.19 -10.41 -10.26
N GLY A 122 0.10 -9.75 -11.38
CA GLY A 122 -0.79 -8.75 -11.95
C GLY A 122 -1.08 -7.60 -10.98
N TYR A 123 -2.37 -7.32 -10.77
CA TYR A 123 -2.78 -6.21 -9.93
C TYR A 123 -2.38 -6.38 -8.46
N LEU A 124 -2.41 -7.62 -7.95
CA LEU A 124 -1.95 -7.89 -6.59
C LEU A 124 -0.47 -7.57 -6.43
N ALA A 125 0.37 -7.89 -7.42
CA ALA A 125 1.79 -7.54 -7.39
C ALA A 125 1.98 -6.02 -7.36
N CYS A 126 1.19 -5.27 -8.12
CA CYS A 126 1.21 -3.81 -8.09
C CYS A 126 0.83 -3.27 -6.71
N ALA A 127 -0.26 -3.77 -6.13
CA ALA A 127 -0.74 -3.31 -4.83
C ALA A 127 0.26 -3.60 -3.71
N LEU A 128 0.82 -4.81 -3.68
CA LEU A 128 1.84 -5.18 -2.69
C LEU A 128 3.08 -4.28 -2.81
N SER A 129 3.57 -4.08 -4.03
CA SER A 129 4.76 -3.23 -4.27
C SER A 129 4.51 -1.80 -3.84
N HIS A 130 3.34 -1.25 -4.17
CA HIS A 130 2.94 0.11 -3.83
C HIS A 130 2.92 0.31 -2.30
N GLU A 131 2.30 -0.62 -1.57
CA GLU A 131 2.20 -0.49 -0.11
C GLU A 131 3.53 -0.74 0.59
N ILE A 132 4.34 -1.66 0.08
CA ILE A 132 5.69 -1.88 0.63
C ILE A 132 6.56 -0.63 0.43
N ASP A 133 6.44 0.05 -0.72
CA ASP A 133 7.14 1.31 -0.95
C ASP A 133 6.80 2.35 0.12
N HIS A 134 5.54 2.44 0.54
CA HIS A 134 5.14 3.36 1.61
C HIS A 134 5.91 3.12 2.90
N THR A 135 6.26 1.88 3.22
CA THR A 135 7.04 1.58 4.44
C THR A 135 8.45 2.15 4.36
N LYS A 136 8.93 2.47 3.16
CA LYS A 136 10.25 3.05 2.89
C LYS A 136 10.19 4.56 2.63
N GLY A 137 9.00 5.16 2.73
CA GLY A 137 8.81 6.57 2.44
C GLY A 137 8.74 6.90 0.95
N ILE A 138 8.47 5.92 0.11
CA ILE A 138 8.39 6.06 -1.35
C ILE A 138 6.93 6.13 -1.79
N LEU A 139 6.60 7.12 -2.60
CA LEU A 139 5.28 7.29 -3.21
C LEU A 139 5.35 6.88 -4.68
N PHE A 140 4.19 6.49 -5.24
CA PHE A 140 4.15 6.08 -6.65
C PHE A 140 4.60 7.20 -7.60
N ILE A 141 4.37 8.47 -7.23
CA ILE A 141 4.79 9.62 -8.04
C ILE A 141 6.31 9.69 -8.20
N ASP A 142 7.07 9.08 -7.29
CA ASP A 142 8.54 9.01 -7.38
C ASP A 142 9.00 8.06 -8.49
N LYS A 143 8.15 7.08 -8.82
CA LYS A 143 8.43 6.04 -9.83
C LYS A 143 7.61 6.23 -11.09
N MET A 144 6.67 7.15 -11.09
CA MET A 144 5.76 7.40 -12.20
C MET A 144 6.53 7.79 -13.45
N GLU A 145 6.27 7.07 -14.55
CA GLU A 145 6.89 7.35 -15.85
C GLU A 145 6.26 8.56 -16.52
N ARG A 146 4.94 8.65 -16.42
CA ARG A 146 4.15 9.76 -16.95
C ARG A 146 2.80 9.80 -16.26
N GLU A 147 2.24 11.00 -16.20
CA GLU A 147 0.91 11.19 -15.60
C GLU A 147 -0.17 10.62 -16.52
N TYR A 148 -1.16 9.97 -15.93
CA TYR A 148 -2.36 9.54 -16.63
C TYR A 148 -3.38 10.66 -16.62
N LYS A 149 -3.83 11.06 -17.82
CA LYS A 149 -4.88 12.09 -17.99
C LYS A 149 -6.06 11.45 -18.70
N PRO A 150 -7.12 11.08 -17.99
CA PRO A 150 -8.30 10.52 -18.64
C PRO A 150 -8.95 11.58 -19.52
N LYS A 151 -9.55 11.14 -20.64
CA LYS A 151 -10.32 12.05 -21.49
C LYS A 151 -11.51 12.58 -20.69
N LYS A 152 -11.75 13.88 -20.78
CA LYS A 152 -12.96 14.46 -20.20
C LYS A 152 -14.19 13.88 -20.90
N LYS A 153 -15.23 13.57 -20.14
CA LYS A 153 -16.50 13.13 -20.69
C LYS A 153 -17.02 14.17 -21.67
N GLY A 154 -17.33 13.74 -22.90
CA GLY A 154 -17.80 14.64 -23.95
C GLY A 154 -16.69 15.34 -24.74
N SER A 155 -15.42 15.08 -24.47
CA SER A 155 -14.31 15.58 -25.28
C SER A 155 -14.01 14.62 -26.42
N ASN A 156 -13.85 15.13 -27.59
CA ASN A 156 -13.51 14.35 -28.78
C ASN A 156 -12.07 14.57 -29.17
#